data_7526d5e8f8ec2e948c97bc78da69bc5e
#
_entry.id   7526d5e8f8ec2e948c97bc78da69bc5e
#
_cell.length_a   1.000
_cell.length_b   1.000
_cell.length_c   1.000
_cell.angle_alpha   90.00
_cell.angle_beta   90.00
_cell.angle_gamma   90.00
#
_symmetry.space_group_name_H-M   'P 1'
#
loop_
_entity.id
_entity.type
_entity.pdbx_description
1 polymer ?
#
loop_
_entity_poly.entity_id
_entity_poly.type
_entity_poly.pdbx_seq_one_letter_code
_entity_poly.pdbx_strand_id
1 'polypeptide(L)'
;MIGRLAFRNFVYKPWRSALLFAGFGLGVSVMIILLSIGDAMVVQSADERLVGGGTVTVLPDGIDIEVMKTGGLGGLFFSIANARFLYLQLLAAPRLAPWVRAVAPQIDGQLVYLRTADGVERTARASASLPSAQQAVGAAPGVAAGRWVDDAADRRWAAPTVAELEDDIDHFHSPPAGIAGRDTWAEWHYFNVVSADRQRWAFITLMVAGDVPDGRWGGQVLVTTHASVNGVDRQRRFEARVPSSAVRYSLTRAELQIGSSSVVVLPDGRYAVHAVAAPADGTGGPATVDLVVTPSPRAYFPGSNIASGDFVSGYTVPALRADASGTICIAQSCEHFDGVQGYHDHNWGIWRGVTWEWGAARLGSYAILYGRVQPPDSIQPSSALFVYLVDSLGFRTLFRPQRIDYDDRRVIEVDGHAIHVPAHAVMTDVRGADTLRLDLTIEAATGTDTRGQRAERGDAEGARRLTHPYFIQMKGLARLSGRAGGGVLSGEGTGFFETYR
;
A
#
# COMPACT_ATOMS: atom_id res chain seq x y z
N MET A 1 -2.39 -54.32 52.38
CA MET A 1 -3.76 -54.77 52.20
C MET A 1 -4.31 -54.47 50.82
N ILE A 2 -4.21 -53.26 50.32
CA ILE A 2 -4.74 -52.83 49.01
C ILE A 2 -4.14 -53.62 47.85
N GLY A 3 -2.79 -53.83 47.82
CA GLY A 3 -2.12 -54.54 46.73
C GLY A 3 -2.57 -56.03 46.61
N ARG A 4 -2.85 -56.73 47.75
CA ARG A 4 -3.38 -58.10 47.71
C ARG A 4 -4.83 -58.15 47.20
N LEU A 5 -5.66 -57.17 47.50
CA LEU A 5 -7.00 -57.03 46.98
C LEU A 5 -7.02 -56.72 45.46
N ALA A 6 -6.13 -55.85 45.00
CA ALA A 6 -5.99 -55.53 43.60
C ALA A 6 -5.52 -56.77 42.79
N PHE A 7 -4.55 -57.55 43.32
CA PHE A 7 -4.02 -58.72 42.65
C PHE A 7 -5.11 -59.85 42.60
N ARG A 8 -5.85 -59.99 43.66
CA ARG A 8 -6.97 -61.00 43.76
C ARG A 8 -8.10 -60.66 42.77
N ASN A 9 -8.43 -59.36 42.61
CA ASN A 9 -9.42 -58.92 41.64
C ASN A 9 -8.93 -59.10 40.17
N PHE A 10 -7.63 -58.99 39.96
CA PHE A 10 -6.96 -59.19 38.64
C PHE A 10 -7.09 -60.66 38.20
N VAL A 11 -6.90 -61.62 39.14
CA VAL A 11 -6.95 -63.04 38.83
C VAL A 11 -8.42 -63.58 38.71
N TYR A 12 -9.36 -63.04 39.48
CA TYR A 12 -10.73 -63.48 39.43
C TYR A 12 -11.60 -62.97 38.30
N LYS A 13 -11.20 -61.89 37.64
CA LYS A 13 -11.90 -61.31 36.47
C LYS A 13 -10.91 -60.94 35.34
N PRO A 14 -10.27 -61.95 34.76
CA PRO A 14 -9.13 -61.69 33.81
C PRO A 14 -9.55 -60.89 32.60
N TRP A 15 -10.73 -61.13 32.05
CA TRP A 15 -11.22 -60.35 30.88
C TRP A 15 -11.44 -58.87 31.17
N ARG A 16 -12.00 -58.59 32.36
CA ARG A 16 -12.20 -57.19 32.78
C ARG A 16 -10.84 -56.44 32.98
N SER A 17 -9.90 -57.16 33.57
CA SER A 17 -8.56 -56.66 33.78
C SER A 17 -7.79 -56.48 32.46
N ALA A 18 -7.94 -57.43 31.55
CA ALA A 18 -7.37 -57.32 30.21
C ALA A 18 -7.93 -56.12 29.41
N LEU A 19 -9.26 -55.90 29.47
CA LEU A 19 -9.89 -54.71 28.82
C LEU A 19 -9.44 -53.41 29.45
N LEU A 20 -9.31 -53.34 30.78
CA LEU A 20 -8.81 -52.16 31.47
C LEU A 20 -7.33 -51.86 31.11
N PHE A 21 -6.50 -52.91 31.06
CA PHE A 21 -5.10 -52.80 30.65
C PHE A 21 -4.97 -52.39 29.18
N ALA A 22 -5.77 -52.98 28.31
CA ALA A 22 -5.79 -52.62 26.89
C ALA A 22 -6.25 -51.15 26.68
N GLY A 23 -7.31 -50.74 27.37
CA GLY A 23 -7.82 -49.37 27.29
C GLY A 23 -6.85 -48.34 27.85
N PHE A 24 -6.24 -48.61 29.00
CA PHE A 24 -5.21 -47.75 29.59
C PHE A 24 -3.95 -47.72 28.74
N GLY A 25 -3.48 -48.88 28.26
CA GLY A 25 -2.34 -49.02 27.39
C GLY A 25 -2.53 -48.26 26.06
N LEU A 26 -3.72 -48.37 25.46
CA LEU A 26 -4.08 -47.64 24.26
C LEU A 26 -4.08 -46.10 24.51
N GLY A 27 -4.69 -45.66 25.62
CA GLY A 27 -4.72 -44.26 26.01
C GLY A 27 -3.32 -43.68 26.22
N VAL A 28 -2.45 -44.39 26.93
CA VAL A 28 -1.06 -43.97 27.13
C VAL A 28 -0.29 -44.00 25.82
N SER A 29 -0.49 -45.00 24.97
CA SER A 29 0.18 -45.06 23.65
C SER A 29 -0.22 -43.91 22.74
N VAL A 30 -1.52 -43.58 22.69
CA VAL A 30 -2.02 -42.43 21.92
C VAL A 30 -1.43 -41.11 22.46
N MET A 31 -1.38 -40.95 23.78
CA MET A 31 -0.78 -39.77 24.41
C MET A 31 0.73 -39.66 24.09
N ILE A 32 1.47 -40.75 24.15
CA ILE A 32 2.90 -40.76 23.80
C ILE A 32 3.08 -40.41 22.32
N ILE A 33 2.27 -41.00 21.43
CA ILE A 33 2.32 -40.66 19.98
C ILE A 33 2.05 -39.18 19.76
N LEU A 34 0.99 -38.62 20.37
CA LEU A 34 0.67 -37.22 20.24
C LEU A 34 1.75 -36.30 20.80
N LEU A 35 2.34 -36.64 21.94
CA LEU A 35 3.48 -35.88 22.50
C LEU A 35 4.71 -36.00 21.61
N SER A 36 5.00 -37.19 21.06
CA SER A 36 6.13 -37.39 20.15
C SER A 36 5.93 -36.67 18.83
N ILE A 37 4.71 -36.61 18.31
CA ILE A 37 4.36 -35.82 17.13
C ILE A 37 4.52 -34.32 17.46
N GLY A 38 4.03 -33.88 18.63
CA GLY A 38 4.21 -32.50 19.09
C GLY A 38 5.69 -32.11 19.21
N ASP A 39 6.51 -32.94 19.84
CA ASP A 39 7.96 -32.72 19.93
C ASP A 39 8.64 -32.74 18.56
N ALA A 40 8.29 -33.68 17.69
CA ALA A 40 8.81 -33.73 16.33
C ALA A 40 8.43 -32.48 15.52
N MET A 41 7.19 -31.97 15.68
CA MET A 41 6.75 -30.73 15.07
C MET A 41 7.51 -29.50 15.61
N VAL A 42 7.76 -29.43 16.91
CA VAL A 42 8.56 -28.35 17.52
C VAL A 42 10.00 -28.42 17.03
N VAL A 43 10.63 -29.60 17.02
CA VAL A 43 11.98 -29.79 16.47
C VAL A 43 12.01 -29.48 14.98
N GLN A 44 11.00 -29.90 14.24
CA GLN A 44 10.87 -29.66 12.81
C GLN A 44 10.61 -28.17 12.51
N SER A 45 9.87 -27.46 13.33
CA SER A 45 9.66 -26.00 13.19
C SER A 45 10.89 -25.18 13.60
N ALA A 46 11.77 -25.73 14.42
CA ALA A 46 13.05 -25.16 14.80
C ALA A 46 14.19 -25.54 13.83
N ASP A 47 13.96 -26.47 12.90
CA ASP A 47 14.94 -26.82 11.88
C ASP A 47 14.98 -25.70 10.81
N GLU A 48 16.08 -24.94 10.79
CA GLU A 48 16.34 -23.84 9.84
C GLU A 48 16.12 -24.25 8.37
N ARG A 49 16.25 -25.55 8.05
CA ARG A 49 16.04 -26.08 6.69
C ARG A 49 14.59 -26.03 6.23
N LEU A 50 13.62 -26.05 7.16
CA LEU A 50 12.20 -25.95 6.81
C LEU A 50 11.74 -24.51 6.57
N VAL A 51 12.50 -23.54 7.10
CA VAL A 51 12.21 -22.11 6.95
C VAL A 51 13.15 -21.46 5.92
N GLY A 52 13.74 -22.24 5.01
CA GLY A 52 14.55 -21.73 3.91
C GLY A 52 16.05 -21.57 4.21
N GLY A 53 16.57 -22.03 5.37
CA GLY A 53 18.01 -22.06 5.68
C GLY A 53 18.61 -20.72 6.11
N GLY A 54 17.83 -19.64 6.22
CA GLY A 54 18.32 -18.33 6.67
C GLY A 54 18.38 -18.21 8.20
N THR A 55 19.16 -17.26 8.70
CA THR A 55 19.26 -16.97 10.15
C THR A 55 18.05 -16.18 10.68
N VAL A 56 17.28 -15.52 9.79
CA VAL A 56 16.10 -14.75 10.12
C VAL A 56 15.02 -15.01 9.08
N THR A 57 13.81 -15.27 9.52
CA THR A 57 12.61 -15.37 8.67
C THR A 57 11.72 -14.15 8.88
N VAL A 58 11.33 -13.49 7.79
CA VAL A 58 10.41 -12.36 7.80
C VAL A 58 9.04 -12.85 7.38
N LEU A 59 8.07 -12.65 8.22
CA LEU A 59 6.68 -13.08 8.03
C LEU A 59 5.75 -11.86 8.06
N PRO A 60 4.55 -11.92 7.44
CA PRO A 60 3.54 -10.89 7.58
C PRO A 60 3.13 -10.69 9.05
N ASP A 61 2.77 -9.46 9.41
CA ASP A 61 2.25 -9.14 10.73
C ASP A 61 0.91 -9.84 10.99
N GLY A 62 0.67 -10.26 12.24
CA GLY A 62 -0.56 -10.97 12.63
C GLY A 62 -0.54 -12.48 12.40
N ILE A 63 0.61 -13.06 12.05
CA ILE A 63 0.76 -14.52 12.04
C ILE A 63 0.74 -15.04 13.48
N ASP A 64 -0.24 -15.89 13.76
CA ASP A 64 -0.17 -16.78 14.92
C ASP A 64 0.80 -17.92 14.59
N ILE A 65 1.93 -17.93 15.28
CA ILE A 65 2.97 -18.96 15.13
C ILE A 65 2.39 -20.36 15.41
N GLU A 66 1.37 -20.47 16.28
CA GLU A 66 0.70 -21.73 16.55
C GLU A 66 -0.13 -22.23 15.35
N VAL A 67 -0.73 -21.32 14.59
CA VAL A 67 -1.43 -21.65 13.34
C VAL A 67 -0.44 -22.13 12.27
N MET A 68 0.75 -21.52 12.18
CA MET A 68 1.81 -22.01 11.29
C MET A 68 2.28 -23.42 11.65
N LYS A 69 2.48 -23.71 12.92
CA LYS A 69 2.89 -25.04 13.41
C LYS A 69 1.90 -26.14 13.05
N THR A 70 0.63 -25.81 12.90
CA THR A 70 -0.44 -26.77 12.53
C THR A 70 -0.65 -26.89 11.02
N GLY A 71 0.19 -26.25 10.20
CA GLY A 71 0.07 -26.28 8.73
C GLY A 71 -1.03 -25.39 8.17
N GLY A 72 -1.62 -24.53 8.97
CA GLY A 72 -2.62 -23.54 8.56
C GLY A 72 -1.95 -22.31 7.95
N LEU A 73 -1.67 -22.32 6.64
CA LEU A 73 -1.10 -21.20 5.90
C LEU A 73 -2.18 -20.29 5.26
N GLY A 74 -3.40 -20.35 5.71
CA GLY A 74 -4.51 -19.59 5.14
C GLY A 74 -4.39 -18.09 5.40
N GLY A 75 -4.10 -17.30 4.36
CA GLY A 75 -4.34 -15.85 4.35
C GLY A 75 -3.20 -14.94 4.79
N LEU A 76 -1.99 -15.45 4.96
CA LEU A 76 -0.86 -14.70 5.53
C LEU A 76 0.28 -14.52 4.52
N PHE A 77 0.10 -13.60 3.56
CA PHE A 77 1.10 -13.35 2.53
C PHE A 77 1.44 -11.86 2.46
N PHE A 78 2.72 -11.55 2.19
CA PHE A 78 3.08 -10.26 1.61
C PHE A 78 2.61 -10.21 0.15
N SER A 79 2.26 -9.04 -0.34
CA SER A 79 2.19 -8.85 -1.78
C SER A 79 3.57 -9.04 -2.40
N ILE A 80 3.63 -9.41 -3.69
CA ILE A 80 4.89 -9.55 -4.42
C ILE A 80 5.65 -8.21 -4.41
N ALA A 81 4.95 -7.09 -4.55
CA ALA A 81 5.53 -5.75 -4.49
C ALA A 81 6.19 -5.45 -3.12
N ASN A 82 5.52 -5.80 -2.01
CA ASN A 82 6.08 -5.64 -0.66
C ASN A 82 7.29 -6.57 -0.42
N ALA A 83 7.23 -7.82 -0.90
CA ALA A 83 8.35 -8.74 -0.81
C ALA A 83 9.58 -8.22 -1.58
N ARG A 84 9.36 -7.68 -2.78
CA ARG A 84 10.42 -7.06 -3.59
C ARG A 84 10.97 -5.79 -2.94
N PHE A 85 10.10 -4.96 -2.38
CA PHE A 85 10.55 -3.79 -1.62
C PHE A 85 11.49 -4.19 -0.49
N LEU A 86 11.10 -5.15 0.36
CA LEU A 86 11.96 -5.65 1.44
C LEU A 86 13.26 -6.24 0.91
N TYR A 87 13.21 -7.03 -0.15
CA TYR A 87 14.39 -7.61 -0.81
C TYR A 87 15.38 -6.52 -1.24
N LEU A 88 14.90 -5.50 -1.94
CA LEU A 88 15.72 -4.38 -2.40
C LEU A 88 16.26 -3.52 -1.24
N GLN A 89 15.44 -3.27 -0.19
CA GLN A 89 15.91 -2.54 0.99
C GLN A 89 17.00 -3.31 1.74
N LEU A 90 16.88 -4.62 1.86
CA LEU A 90 17.84 -5.46 2.58
C LEU A 90 19.17 -5.60 1.84
N LEU A 91 19.15 -5.73 0.51
CA LEU A 91 20.35 -6.00 -0.29
C LEU A 91 20.98 -4.74 -0.91
N ALA A 92 20.20 -3.71 -1.22
CA ALA A 92 20.69 -2.55 -1.96
C ALA A 92 20.67 -1.23 -1.16
N ALA A 93 19.86 -1.12 -0.09
CA ALA A 93 19.83 0.10 0.68
C ALA A 93 21.08 0.22 1.59
N PRO A 94 21.79 1.37 1.58
CA PRO A 94 23.05 1.52 2.32
C PRO A 94 22.94 1.28 3.83
N ARG A 95 21.74 1.39 4.39
CA ARG A 95 21.49 1.13 5.82
C ARG A 95 21.62 -0.34 6.20
N LEU A 96 21.10 -1.24 5.36
CA LEU A 96 20.92 -2.65 5.68
C LEU A 96 21.87 -3.56 4.92
N ALA A 97 22.23 -3.21 3.68
CA ALA A 97 23.11 -4.01 2.84
C ALA A 97 24.45 -4.46 3.50
N PRO A 98 25.11 -3.65 4.37
CA PRO A 98 26.33 -4.10 5.05
C PRO A 98 26.12 -5.26 6.02
N TRP A 99 24.90 -5.49 6.48
CA TRP A 99 24.54 -6.47 7.50
C TRP A 99 23.87 -7.72 6.94
N VAL A 100 23.43 -7.68 5.67
CA VAL A 100 22.64 -8.74 5.05
C VAL A 100 23.45 -9.37 3.91
N ARG A 101 23.76 -10.64 4.05
CA ARG A 101 24.52 -11.40 3.06
C ARG A 101 23.65 -11.88 1.90
N ALA A 102 22.45 -12.37 2.19
CA ALA A 102 21.52 -12.92 1.22
C ALA A 102 20.09 -12.80 1.73
N VAL A 103 19.15 -12.69 0.81
CA VAL A 103 17.71 -12.67 1.08
C VAL A 103 17.06 -13.60 0.05
N ALA A 104 16.23 -14.53 0.51
CA ALA A 104 15.51 -15.47 -0.35
C ALA A 104 14.00 -15.29 -0.19
N PRO A 105 13.35 -14.51 -1.07
CA PRO A 105 11.91 -14.44 -1.12
C PRO A 105 11.34 -15.74 -1.64
N GLN A 106 10.21 -16.19 -1.06
CA GLN A 106 9.52 -17.39 -1.53
C GLN A 106 8.01 -17.29 -1.34
N ILE A 107 7.31 -17.93 -2.24
CA ILE A 107 5.88 -18.26 -2.10
C ILE A 107 5.81 -19.78 -2.04
N ASP A 108 5.19 -20.34 -1.01
CA ASP A 108 5.11 -21.78 -0.84
C ASP A 108 3.68 -22.27 -0.71
N GLY A 109 3.43 -23.45 -1.28
CA GLY A 109 2.21 -24.22 -1.07
C GLY A 109 0.93 -23.60 -1.64
N GLN A 110 0.98 -22.68 -2.59
CA GLN A 110 -0.20 -22.08 -3.22
C GLN A 110 -0.99 -23.14 -4.00
N LEU A 111 -2.28 -23.24 -3.71
CA LEU A 111 -3.18 -24.08 -4.50
C LEU A 111 -3.48 -23.42 -5.82
N VAL A 112 -3.15 -24.10 -6.91
CA VAL A 112 -3.45 -23.66 -8.27
C VAL A 112 -4.29 -24.71 -8.99
N TYR A 113 -5.15 -24.27 -9.90
CA TYR A 113 -5.93 -25.13 -10.77
C TYR A 113 -5.32 -25.09 -12.16
N LEU A 114 -4.77 -26.23 -12.57
CA LEU A 114 -4.20 -26.40 -13.90
C LEU A 114 -5.28 -26.92 -14.83
N ARG A 115 -5.57 -26.19 -15.90
CA ARG A 115 -6.47 -26.64 -16.95
C ARG A 115 -5.67 -27.09 -18.16
N THR A 116 -5.81 -28.35 -18.50
CA THR A 116 -5.15 -28.95 -19.68
C THR A 116 -5.88 -28.55 -20.96
N ALA A 117 -5.23 -28.73 -22.11
CA ALA A 117 -5.79 -28.36 -23.41
C ALA A 117 -7.10 -29.10 -23.75
N ASP A 118 -7.30 -30.29 -23.21
CA ASP A 118 -8.52 -31.10 -23.30
C ASP A 118 -9.61 -30.70 -22.28
N GLY A 119 -9.37 -29.64 -21.48
CA GLY A 119 -10.33 -29.06 -20.54
C GLY A 119 -10.40 -29.74 -19.18
N VAL A 120 -9.53 -30.71 -18.90
CA VAL A 120 -9.46 -31.35 -17.58
C VAL A 120 -8.81 -30.42 -16.57
N GLU A 121 -9.46 -30.20 -15.42
CA GLU A 121 -8.91 -29.43 -14.32
C GLU A 121 -8.24 -30.34 -13.28
N ARG A 122 -7.06 -29.96 -12.85
CA ARG A 122 -6.31 -30.63 -11.81
C ARG A 122 -5.78 -29.62 -10.79
N THR A 123 -5.90 -29.96 -9.52
CA THR A 123 -5.27 -29.17 -8.46
C THR A 123 -3.80 -29.51 -8.33
N ALA A 124 -2.97 -28.49 -8.16
CA ALA A 124 -1.55 -28.63 -7.86
C ALA A 124 -1.13 -27.63 -6.78
N ARG A 125 -0.09 -27.97 -6.02
CA ARG A 125 0.58 -26.97 -5.17
C ARG A 125 1.72 -26.37 -5.97
N ALA A 126 1.75 -25.03 -6.01
CA ALA A 126 2.79 -24.26 -6.65
C ALA A 126 3.65 -23.55 -5.61
N SER A 127 4.95 -23.55 -5.83
CA SER A 127 5.91 -22.73 -5.09
C SER A 127 6.67 -21.85 -6.07
N ALA A 128 7.03 -20.65 -5.66
CA ALA A 128 7.85 -19.73 -6.43
C ALA A 128 8.97 -19.18 -5.56
N SER A 129 10.17 -19.07 -6.11
CA SER A 129 11.35 -18.56 -5.41
C SER A 129 12.39 -18.08 -6.42
N LEU A 130 13.36 -17.32 -5.97
CA LEU A 130 14.56 -17.01 -6.74
C LEU A 130 15.60 -18.13 -6.50
N PRO A 131 15.94 -18.97 -7.49
CA PRO A 131 16.85 -20.12 -7.31
C PRO A 131 18.21 -19.75 -6.72
N SER A 132 18.85 -18.70 -7.24
CA SER A 132 20.16 -18.26 -6.74
C SER A 132 20.09 -17.72 -5.30
N ALA A 133 18.99 -17.04 -4.94
CA ALA A 133 18.78 -16.51 -3.60
C ALA A 133 18.54 -17.64 -2.58
N GLN A 134 17.76 -18.65 -2.95
CA GLN A 134 17.57 -19.85 -2.12
C GLN A 134 18.89 -20.58 -1.86
N GLN A 135 19.68 -20.73 -2.91
CA GLN A 135 21.01 -21.34 -2.78
C GLN A 135 21.92 -20.51 -1.87
N ALA A 136 21.88 -19.18 -1.96
CA ALA A 136 22.71 -18.28 -1.15
C ALA A 136 22.35 -18.32 0.35
N VAL A 137 21.12 -18.62 0.73
CA VAL A 137 20.72 -18.82 2.14
C VAL A 137 20.91 -20.26 2.62
N GLY A 138 21.43 -21.14 1.76
CA GLY A 138 21.74 -22.52 2.13
C GLY A 138 20.58 -23.50 1.99
N ALA A 139 19.47 -23.11 1.34
CA ALA A 139 18.39 -24.04 1.07
C ALA A 139 18.86 -25.14 0.10
N ALA A 140 18.51 -26.39 0.40
CA ALA A 140 18.78 -27.50 -0.50
C ALA A 140 17.75 -27.51 -1.65
N PRO A 141 18.16 -27.84 -2.91
CA PRO A 141 17.21 -28.01 -3.98
C PRO A 141 16.23 -29.14 -3.62
N GLY A 142 14.94 -28.84 -3.73
CA GLY A 142 13.92 -29.87 -3.60
C GLY A 142 14.11 -30.97 -4.65
N VAL A 143 13.45 -32.09 -4.47
CA VAL A 143 13.58 -33.32 -5.28
C VAL A 143 13.16 -33.13 -6.77
N ALA A 144 12.52 -32.02 -7.13
CA ALA A 144 12.26 -31.66 -8.51
C ALA A 144 13.58 -31.24 -9.18
N ALA A 145 14.18 -32.15 -9.90
CA ALA A 145 15.46 -32.07 -10.62
C ALA A 145 15.47 -30.99 -11.71
N GLY A 146 15.31 -29.71 -11.35
CA GLY A 146 15.60 -28.57 -12.19
C GLY A 146 16.97 -27.99 -11.86
N ARG A 147 17.62 -27.36 -12.82
CA ARG A 147 18.79 -26.53 -12.56
C ARG A 147 18.34 -25.34 -11.72
N TRP A 148 18.96 -25.15 -10.55
CA TRP A 148 18.79 -23.96 -9.71
C TRP A 148 19.51 -22.77 -10.36
N VAL A 149 18.94 -22.28 -11.44
CA VAL A 149 19.49 -21.17 -12.22
C VAL A 149 18.36 -20.18 -12.48
N ASP A 150 18.62 -18.93 -12.12
CA ASP A 150 17.71 -17.84 -12.39
C ASP A 150 17.47 -17.68 -13.88
N ASP A 151 16.24 -17.52 -14.27
CA ASP A 151 15.87 -17.15 -15.62
C ASP A 151 15.93 -15.61 -15.82
N ALA A 152 15.45 -15.12 -16.96
CA ALA A 152 15.47 -13.69 -17.24
C ALA A 152 14.45 -12.91 -16.38
N ALA A 153 13.32 -13.53 -16.02
CA ALA A 153 12.31 -12.90 -15.16
C ALA A 153 12.81 -12.82 -13.72
N ASP A 154 13.45 -13.87 -13.20
CA ASP A 154 14.08 -13.88 -11.88
C ASP A 154 15.11 -12.76 -11.74
N ARG A 155 16.00 -12.63 -12.73
CA ARG A 155 17.04 -11.59 -12.72
C ARG A 155 16.46 -10.19 -12.77
N ARG A 156 15.44 -9.95 -13.60
CA ARG A 156 14.74 -8.66 -13.67
C ARG A 156 14.03 -8.35 -12.36
N TRP A 157 13.39 -9.32 -11.75
CA TRP A 157 12.74 -9.15 -10.46
C TRP A 157 13.73 -8.79 -9.35
N ALA A 158 14.88 -9.44 -9.32
CA ALA A 158 15.91 -9.24 -8.30
C ALA A 158 16.70 -7.93 -8.46
N ALA A 159 16.89 -7.46 -9.69
CA ALA A 159 17.67 -6.26 -10.00
C ALA A 159 17.01 -5.45 -11.13
N PRO A 160 15.83 -4.85 -10.86
CA PRO A 160 15.14 -4.05 -11.85
C PRO A 160 15.90 -2.74 -12.11
N THR A 161 15.79 -2.21 -13.32
CA THR A 161 16.04 -0.80 -13.56
C THR A 161 15.00 0.06 -12.82
N VAL A 162 15.26 1.37 -12.68
CA VAL A 162 14.31 2.27 -12.02
C VAL A 162 12.99 2.30 -12.82
N ALA A 163 13.05 2.38 -14.14
CA ALA A 163 11.85 2.37 -14.97
C ALA A 163 11.04 1.07 -14.84
N GLU A 164 11.71 -0.09 -14.82
CA GLU A 164 11.02 -1.38 -14.60
C GLU A 164 10.38 -1.47 -13.21
N LEU A 165 10.99 -0.88 -12.18
CA LEU A 165 10.40 -0.83 -10.86
C LEU A 165 9.15 0.04 -10.84
N GLU A 166 9.22 1.23 -11.44
CA GLU A 166 8.08 2.14 -11.55
C GLU A 166 6.94 1.50 -12.37
N ASP A 167 7.24 0.92 -13.52
CA ASP A 167 6.26 0.20 -14.33
C ASP A 167 5.56 -0.93 -13.55
N ASP A 168 6.31 -1.68 -12.73
CA ASP A 168 5.76 -2.81 -11.97
C ASP A 168 4.88 -2.39 -10.78
N ILE A 169 5.10 -1.22 -10.18
CA ILE A 169 4.32 -0.76 -9.01
C ILE A 169 3.23 0.26 -9.38
N ASP A 170 3.30 0.86 -10.57
CA ASP A 170 2.50 2.02 -10.96
C ASP A 170 1.67 1.80 -12.23
N HIS A 171 1.58 0.56 -12.73
CA HIS A 171 0.71 0.21 -13.86
C HIS A 171 -0.77 0.24 -13.46
N PHE A 172 -1.65 0.40 -14.43
CA PHE A 172 -3.09 0.34 -14.23
C PHE A 172 -3.57 -1.08 -13.92
N HIS A 173 -4.68 -1.19 -13.20
CA HIS A 173 -5.29 -2.44 -12.76
C HIS A 173 -6.60 -2.71 -13.52
N SER A 174 -6.86 -3.96 -13.82
CA SER A 174 -8.19 -4.38 -14.26
C SER A 174 -9.09 -4.63 -13.05
N PRO A 175 -10.33 -4.13 -13.04
CA PRO A 175 -11.30 -4.55 -12.05
C PRO A 175 -11.44 -6.07 -12.04
N PRO A 176 -11.46 -6.73 -10.88
CA PRO A 176 -11.68 -8.16 -10.79
C PRO A 176 -12.98 -8.57 -11.48
N ALA A 177 -12.97 -9.70 -12.18
CA ALA A 177 -14.15 -10.21 -12.86
C ALA A 177 -15.29 -10.50 -11.87
N GLY A 178 -16.50 -10.01 -12.17
CA GLY A 178 -17.70 -10.24 -11.35
C GLY A 178 -17.76 -9.47 -10.03
N ILE A 179 -16.84 -8.51 -9.78
CA ILE A 179 -16.87 -7.69 -8.57
C ILE A 179 -18.12 -6.79 -8.56
N ALA A 180 -18.83 -6.76 -7.44
CA ALA A 180 -19.96 -5.87 -7.24
C ALA A 180 -19.50 -4.40 -7.14
N GLY A 181 -20.32 -3.47 -7.65
CA GLY A 181 -19.98 -2.04 -7.62
C GLY A 181 -18.89 -1.62 -8.62
N ARG A 182 -18.59 -2.45 -9.61
CA ARG A 182 -17.62 -2.19 -10.68
C ARG A 182 -17.88 -0.87 -11.41
N ASP A 183 -19.12 -0.44 -11.52
CA ASP A 183 -19.54 0.85 -12.05
C ASP A 183 -19.01 2.06 -11.27
N THR A 184 -18.49 1.82 -10.05
CA THR A 184 -17.84 2.84 -9.21
C THR A 184 -16.33 2.69 -9.14
N TRP A 185 -15.74 1.88 -10.03
CA TRP A 185 -14.30 1.81 -10.16
C TRP A 185 -13.71 3.18 -10.48
N ALA A 186 -12.60 3.51 -9.81
CA ALA A 186 -11.79 4.64 -10.19
C ALA A 186 -10.32 4.31 -9.93
N GLU A 187 -9.47 4.80 -10.81
CA GLU A 187 -8.04 4.61 -10.75
C GLU A 187 -7.34 5.87 -11.25
N TRP A 188 -6.38 6.39 -10.47
CA TRP A 188 -5.77 7.67 -10.80
C TRP A 188 -4.33 7.79 -10.38
N HIS A 189 -3.56 8.48 -11.21
CA HIS A 189 -2.28 9.09 -10.85
C HIS A 189 -2.53 10.47 -10.26
N TYR A 190 -1.94 10.75 -9.12
CA TYR A 190 -1.98 12.04 -8.45
C TYR A 190 -0.56 12.58 -8.29
N PHE A 191 -0.37 13.83 -8.65
CA PHE A 191 0.89 14.55 -8.47
C PHE A 191 0.64 15.82 -7.69
N ASN A 192 1.61 16.22 -6.86
CA ASN A 192 1.66 17.57 -6.35
C ASN A 192 3.06 18.16 -6.47
N VAL A 193 3.08 19.47 -6.60
CA VAL A 193 4.32 20.25 -6.64
C VAL A 193 4.15 21.51 -5.79
N VAL A 194 5.25 21.97 -5.18
CA VAL A 194 5.28 23.22 -4.45
C VAL A 194 6.53 24.01 -4.78
N SER A 195 6.39 25.31 -5.09
CA SER A 195 7.50 26.20 -5.40
C SER A 195 8.49 26.33 -4.23
N ALA A 196 9.73 26.71 -4.52
CA ALA A 196 10.78 26.83 -3.51
C ALA A 196 10.42 27.84 -2.39
N ASP A 197 9.70 28.90 -2.72
CA ASP A 197 9.17 29.89 -1.77
C ASP A 197 7.90 29.43 -1.03
N ARG A 198 7.36 28.27 -1.41
CA ARG A 198 6.11 27.68 -0.87
C ARG A 198 4.85 28.51 -1.07
N GLN A 199 4.92 29.55 -1.91
CA GLN A 199 3.78 30.43 -2.17
C GLN A 199 2.87 29.91 -3.29
N ARG A 200 3.38 28.99 -4.13
CA ARG A 200 2.64 28.42 -5.26
C ARG A 200 2.72 26.90 -5.19
N TRP A 201 1.58 26.26 -5.40
CA TRP A 201 1.50 24.80 -5.46
C TRP A 201 0.37 24.36 -6.37
N ALA A 202 0.43 23.13 -6.80
CA ALA A 202 -0.59 22.54 -7.64
C ALA A 202 -0.84 21.08 -7.32
N PHE A 203 -2.07 20.63 -7.56
CA PHE A 203 -2.51 19.26 -7.58
C PHE A 203 -2.92 18.88 -8.99
N ILE A 204 -2.42 17.77 -9.49
CA ILE A 204 -2.69 17.27 -10.83
C ILE A 204 -3.17 15.82 -10.69
N THR A 205 -4.38 15.53 -11.17
CA THR A 205 -4.96 14.17 -11.13
C THR A 205 -5.35 13.77 -12.54
N LEU A 206 -4.87 12.61 -12.98
CA LEU A 206 -5.32 11.96 -14.21
C LEU A 206 -6.04 10.67 -13.81
N MET A 207 -7.35 10.57 -14.06
CA MET A 207 -8.22 9.53 -13.51
C MET A 207 -9.01 8.82 -14.62
N VAL A 208 -9.12 7.50 -14.48
CA VAL A 208 -10.06 6.66 -15.21
C VAL A 208 -11.17 6.25 -14.26
N ALA A 209 -12.43 6.40 -14.65
CA ALA A 209 -13.54 6.07 -13.75
C ALA A 209 -14.76 5.52 -14.50
N GLY A 210 -15.49 4.62 -13.84
CA GLY A 210 -16.71 3.98 -14.32
C GLY A 210 -16.56 2.48 -14.45
N ASP A 211 -17.48 1.84 -15.17
CA ASP A 211 -17.50 0.40 -15.38
C ASP A 211 -16.46 -0.05 -16.45
N VAL A 212 -15.20 -0.04 -16.04
CA VAL A 212 -14.03 -0.37 -16.86
C VAL A 212 -13.89 -1.89 -16.99
N PRO A 213 -13.55 -2.44 -18.17
CA PRO A 213 -13.41 -1.79 -19.49
C PRO A 213 -14.69 -1.86 -20.33
N ASP A 214 -15.75 -2.53 -19.87
CA ASP A 214 -16.84 -3.03 -20.72
C ASP A 214 -18.09 -2.16 -20.72
N GLY A 215 -18.29 -1.36 -19.65
CA GLY A 215 -19.49 -0.57 -19.47
C GLY A 215 -19.31 0.91 -19.80
N ARG A 216 -20.00 1.77 -19.05
CA ARG A 216 -19.89 3.22 -19.19
C ARG A 216 -18.75 3.76 -18.33
N TRP A 217 -17.69 4.23 -18.96
CA TRP A 217 -16.53 4.81 -18.30
C TRP A 217 -15.86 5.91 -19.15
N GLY A 218 -14.92 6.61 -18.56
CA GLY A 218 -14.16 7.65 -19.25
C GLY A 218 -12.95 8.11 -18.46
N GLY A 219 -12.26 9.12 -19.01
CA GLY A 219 -11.12 9.77 -18.40
C GLY A 219 -11.45 11.16 -17.90
N GLN A 220 -10.80 11.57 -16.82
CA GLN A 220 -10.90 12.89 -16.23
C GLN A 220 -9.50 13.42 -15.88
N VAL A 221 -9.26 14.68 -16.17
CA VAL A 221 -8.05 15.40 -15.76
C VAL A 221 -8.48 16.55 -14.87
N LEU A 222 -7.90 16.64 -13.69
CA LEU A 222 -8.14 17.71 -12.73
C LEU A 222 -6.81 18.41 -12.45
N VAL A 223 -6.81 19.73 -12.57
CA VAL A 223 -5.68 20.56 -12.16
C VAL A 223 -6.20 21.63 -11.21
N THR A 224 -5.63 21.67 -10.01
CA THR A 224 -5.92 22.71 -9.03
C THR A 224 -4.64 23.48 -8.75
N THR A 225 -4.62 24.75 -9.04
CA THR A 225 -3.48 25.63 -8.77
C THR A 225 -3.80 26.57 -7.61
N HIS A 226 -2.80 26.82 -6.81
CA HIS A 226 -2.85 27.74 -5.68
C HIS A 226 -1.72 28.74 -5.77
N ALA A 227 -2.02 29.99 -5.44
CA ALA A 227 -1.02 31.04 -5.26
C ALA A 227 -1.36 31.85 -4.01
N SER A 228 -0.42 31.94 -3.08
CA SER A 228 -0.54 32.85 -1.93
C SER A 228 0.01 34.22 -2.30
N VAL A 229 -0.86 35.22 -2.41
CA VAL A 229 -0.48 36.60 -2.73
C VAL A 229 -0.84 37.47 -1.54
N ASN A 230 0.15 38.08 -0.89
CA ASN A 230 -0.05 38.91 0.31
C ASN A 230 -0.83 38.19 1.43
N GLY A 231 -0.56 36.88 1.61
CA GLY A 231 -1.23 36.08 2.62
C GLY A 231 -2.68 35.64 2.28
N VAL A 232 -3.13 35.95 1.07
CA VAL A 232 -4.43 35.50 0.56
C VAL A 232 -4.18 34.34 -0.42
N ASP A 233 -4.78 33.19 -0.12
CA ASP A 233 -4.76 32.02 -1.02
C ASP A 233 -5.76 32.21 -2.16
N ARG A 234 -5.27 32.07 -3.38
CA ARG A 234 -6.04 32.11 -4.62
C ARG A 234 -6.01 30.74 -5.27
N GLN A 235 -7.12 30.05 -5.21
CA GLN A 235 -7.32 28.76 -5.85
C GLN A 235 -7.96 28.93 -7.22
N ARG A 236 -7.50 28.14 -8.20
CA ARG A 236 -8.15 27.96 -9.49
C ARG A 236 -8.28 26.46 -9.79
N ARG A 237 -9.42 26.07 -10.32
CA ARG A 237 -9.72 24.67 -10.69
C ARG A 237 -9.93 24.57 -12.18
N PHE A 238 -9.36 23.51 -12.76
CA PHE A 238 -9.48 23.18 -14.18
C PHE A 238 -9.84 21.72 -14.34
N GLU A 239 -10.63 21.40 -15.33
CA GLU A 239 -11.14 20.06 -15.56
C GLU A 239 -11.19 19.77 -17.07
N ALA A 240 -10.89 18.51 -17.43
CA ALA A 240 -11.20 17.94 -18.72
C ALA A 240 -11.85 16.57 -18.52
N ARG A 241 -12.88 16.27 -19.28
CA ARG A 241 -13.55 14.95 -19.29
C ARG A 241 -13.60 14.43 -20.70
N VAL A 242 -13.25 13.16 -20.91
CA VAL A 242 -13.26 12.52 -22.23
C VAL A 242 -13.92 11.14 -22.14
N PRO A 243 -14.57 10.68 -23.23
CA PRO A 243 -15.12 9.32 -23.29
C PRO A 243 -14.00 8.28 -23.31
N SER A 244 -14.33 7.04 -23.01
CA SER A 244 -13.41 5.90 -23.00
C SER A 244 -12.62 5.73 -24.31
N SER A 245 -13.21 6.09 -25.45
CA SER A 245 -12.54 6.03 -26.76
C SER A 245 -11.30 6.95 -26.87
N ALA A 246 -11.20 7.97 -25.99
CA ALA A 246 -10.06 8.90 -25.91
C ALA A 246 -9.12 8.58 -24.74
N VAL A 247 -9.27 7.41 -24.10
CA VAL A 247 -8.42 6.96 -22.99
C VAL A 247 -7.60 5.75 -23.43
N ARG A 248 -6.32 5.75 -23.07
CA ARG A 248 -5.42 4.59 -23.21
C ARG A 248 -4.62 4.45 -21.92
N TYR A 249 -4.48 3.24 -21.41
CA TYR A 249 -3.66 2.89 -20.26
C TYR A 249 -2.99 1.54 -20.47
N SER A 250 -1.92 1.28 -19.74
CA SER A 250 -1.21 0.01 -19.78
C SER A 250 -1.41 -0.76 -18.48
N LEU A 251 -1.64 -2.08 -18.57
CA LEU A 251 -1.72 -3.00 -17.43
C LEU A 251 -0.34 -3.54 -17.01
N THR A 252 0.73 -3.09 -17.66
CA THR A 252 2.09 -3.58 -17.42
C THR A 252 3.13 -2.47 -17.37
N ARG A 253 2.71 -1.22 -17.62
CA ARG A 253 3.58 -0.04 -17.62
C ARG A 253 2.83 1.14 -17.01
N ALA A 254 3.55 2.01 -16.34
CA ALA A 254 3.03 3.26 -15.78
C ALA A 254 2.74 4.29 -16.90
N GLU A 255 1.83 3.95 -17.79
CA GLU A 255 1.42 4.75 -18.95
C GLU A 255 -0.08 5.00 -18.93
N LEU A 256 -0.45 6.28 -18.98
CA LEU A 256 -1.84 6.73 -19.09
C LEU A 256 -1.93 7.88 -20.09
N GLN A 257 -2.93 7.82 -20.98
CA GLN A 257 -3.32 8.92 -21.86
C GLN A 257 -4.81 9.21 -21.71
N ILE A 258 -5.17 10.47 -21.50
CA ILE A 258 -6.55 10.98 -21.40
C ILE A 258 -6.69 12.17 -22.35
N GLY A 259 -7.24 11.93 -23.54
CA GLY A 259 -7.27 12.93 -24.60
C GLY A 259 -5.87 13.39 -24.99
N SER A 260 -5.55 14.68 -24.80
CA SER A 260 -4.22 15.25 -25.01
C SER A 260 -3.29 15.11 -23.79
N SER A 261 -3.82 14.72 -22.63
CA SER A 261 -3.05 14.62 -21.39
C SER A 261 -2.42 13.24 -21.22
N SER A 262 -1.27 13.15 -20.57
CA SER A 262 -0.56 11.87 -20.39
C SER A 262 0.35 11.84 -19.17
N VAL A 263 0.58 10.62 -18.67
CA VAL A 263 1.65 10.26 -17.74
C VAL A 263 2.44 9.13 -18.36
N VAL A 264 3.76 9.24 -18.38
CA VAL A 264 4.67 8.24 -18.96
C VAL A 264 5.93 8.15 -18.10
N VAL A 265 6.38 6.92 -17.80
CA VAL A 265 7.70 6.69 -17.20
C VAL A 265 8.76 6.68 -18.30
N LEU A 266 9.75 7.55 -18.17
CA LEU A 266 10.90 7.65 -19.06
C LEU A 266 11.88 6.49 -18.77
N PRO A 267 12.79 6.17 -19.74
CA PRO A 267 13.74 5.06 -19.55
C PRO A 267 14.66 5.19 -18.33
N ASP A 268 14.84 6.40 -17.81
CA ASP A 268 15.63 6.69 -16.60
C ASP A 268 14.79 6.69 -15.31
N GLY A 269 13.50 6.32 -15.38
CA GLY A 269 12.58 6.23 -14.24
C GLY A 269 11.95 7.56 -13.83
N ARG A 270 12.16 8.64 -14.58
CA ARG A 270 11.44 9.90 -14.36
C ARG A 270 10.05 9.84 -14.95
N TYR A 271 9.11 10.54 -14.35
CA TYR A 271 7.76 10.72 -14.90
C TYR A 271 7.71 11.96 -15.76
N ALA A 272 7.23 11.82 -16.98
CA ALA A 272 6.79 12.95 -17.81
C ALA A 272 5.27 13.10 -17.66
N VAL A 273 4.83 14.25 -17.15
CA VAL A 273 3.42 14.57 -16.88
C VAL A 273 3.01 15.72 -17.76
N HIS A 274 2.06 15.47 -18.66
CA HIS A 274 1.43 16.50 -19.48
C HIS A 274 -0.07 16.53 -19.18
N ALA A 275 -0.62 17.70 -18.82
CA ALA A 275 -2.05 17.82 -18.56
C ALA A 275 -2.60 19.11 -19.18
N VAL A 276 -3.77 19.00 -19.83
CA VAL A 276 -4.53 20.12 -20.40
C VAL A 276 -5.95 20.06 -19.88
N ALA A 277 -6.41 21.15 -19.26
CA ALA A 277 -7.73 21.23 -18.67
C ALA A 277 -8.33 22.65 -18.82
N ALA A 278 -9.64 22.72 -19.05
CA ALA A 278 -10.38 23.98 -19.13
C ALA A 278 -10.75 24.51 -17.73
N PRO A 279 -10.94 25.82 -17.53
CA PRO A 279 -11.36 26.36 -16.25
C PRO A 279 -12.73 25.77 -15.84
N ALA A 280 -12.85 25.29 -14.60
CA ALA A 280 -14.09 24.69 -14.11
C ALA A 280 -15.25 25.70 -13.99
N ASP A 281 -14.94 26.97 -13.80
CA ASP A 281 -15.89 28.08 -13.74
C ASP A 281 -16.20 28.70 -15.12
N GLY A 282 -15.62 28.16 -16.20
CA GLY A 282 -15.76 28.64 -17.56
C GLY A 282 -15.06 29.98 -17.83
N THR A 283 -14.27 30.51 -16.91
CA THR A 283 -13.63 31.84 -17.04
C THR A 283 -12.13 31.76 -17.26
N GLY A 284 -11.62 32.56 -18.18
CA GLY A 284 -10.19 32.63 -18.53
C GLY A 284 -9.75 31.53 -19.50
N GLY A 285 -8.44 31.31 -19.58
CA GLY A 285 -7.84 30.31 -20.47
C GLY A 285 -7.56 28.96 -19.78
N PRO A 286 -7.26 27.94 -20.57
CA PRO A 286 -6.94 26.59 -20.04
C PRO A 286 -5.67 26.58 -19.21
N ALA A 287 -5.54 25.58 -18.35
CA ALA A 287 -4.29 25.20 -17.74
C ALA A 287 -3.57 24.18 -18.62
N THR A 288 -2.26 24.36 -18.77
CA THR A 288 -1.35 23.37 -19.37
C THR A 288 -0.23 23.09 -18.36
N VAL A 289 -0.03 21.83 -18.08
CA VAL A 289 1.02 21.32 -17.19
C VAL A 289 2.02 20.55 -18.02
N ASP A 290 3.29 20.89 -17.90
CA ASP A 290 4.41 20.15 -18.47
C ASP A 290 5.47 19.97 -17.39
N LEU A 291 5.48 18.82 -16.72
CA LEU A 291 6.36 18.52 -15.60
C LEU A 291 7.16 17.25 -15.85
N VAL A 292 8.40 17.27 -15.40
CA VAL A 292 9.21 16.07 -15.18
C VAL A 292 9.36 15.88 -13.67
N VAL A 293 8.86 14.77 -13.16
CA VAL A 293 8.97 14.39 -11.75
C VAL A 293 10.03 13.31 -11.63
N THR A 294 11.04 13.58 -10.81
CA THR A 294 12.23 12.73 -10.61
C THR A 294 12.15 12.08 -9.22
N PRO A 295 11.75 10.80 -9.10
CA PRO A 295 11.71 10.10 -7.82
C PRO A 295 13.10 10.00 -7.20
N SER A 296 13.20 10.22 -5.90
CA SER A 296 14.43 9.95 -5.15
C SER A 296 14.60 8.44 -5.00
N PRO A 297 15.80 7.89 -5.28
CA PRO A 297 16.05 6.47 -5.12
C PRO A 297 15.64 5.96 -3.73
N ARG A 298 14.99 4.79 -3.68
CA ARG A 298 14.56 4.12 -2.44
C ARG A 298 13.53 4.87 -1.59
N ALA A 299 13.01 6.01 -2.05
CA ALA A 299 12.01 6.80 -1.34
C ALA A 299 10.60 6.59 -1.95
N TYR A 300 10.16 5.36 -1.99
CA TYR A 300 8.83 4.95 -2.45
C TYR A 300 8.13 4.07 -1.42
N PHE A 301 6.81 3.97 -1.52
CA PHE A 301 6.01 3.02 -0.76
C PHE A 301 5.38 2.03 -1.75
N PRO A 302 5.64 0.72 -1.60
CA PRO A 302 5.28 -0.29 -2.61
C PRO A 302 3.78 -0.59 -2.68
N GLY A 303 3.00 0.06 -1.83
CA GLY A 303 1.56 -0.07 -1.87
C GLY A 303 0.96 -1.01 -0.84
N SER A 304 -0.35 -0.97 -0.80
CA SER A 304 -1.20 -1.83 0.01
C SER A 304 -2.51 -2.08 -0.71
N ASN A 305 -3.07 -3.26 -0.54
CA ASN A 305 -4.39 -3.63 -1.02
C ASN A 305 -5.29 -4.00 0.15
N ILE A 306 -6.50 -3.46 0.14
CA ILE A 306 -7.59 -3.88 1.01
C ILE A 306 -8.55 -4.66 0.12
N ALA A 307 -8.72 -5.94 0.39
CA ALA A 307 -9.67 -6.80 -0.31
C ALA A 307 -10.51 -7.55 0.72
N SER A 308 -11.83 -7.47 0.60
CA SER A 308 -12.78 -8.17 1.46
C SER A 308 -14.07 -8.40 0.70
N GLY A 309 -14.36 -9.65 0.34
CA GLY A 309 -15.51 -10.00 -0.49
C GLY A 309 -15.45 -9.28 -1.84
N ASP A 310 -16.48 -8.49 -2.12
CA ASP A 310 -16.58 -7.69 -3.36
C ASP A 310 -15.89 -6.32 -3.29
N PHE A 311 -15.22 -6.02 -2.19
CA PHE A 311 -14.50 -4.76 -2.02
C PHE A 311 -13.02 -4.91 -2.34
N VAL A 312 -12.51 -4.05 -3.20
CA VAL A 312 -11.08 -3.92 -3.53
C VAL A 312 -10.72 -2.45 -3.57
N SER A 313 -9.70 -2.09 -2.83
CA SER A 313 -9.06 -0.77 -2.90
C SER A 313 -7.57 -0.93 -2.72
N GLY A 314 -6.79 -0.24 -3.51
CA GLY A 314 -5.34 -0.29 -3.43
C GLY A 314 -4.71 1.07 -3.70
N TYR A 315 -3.48 1.21 -3.28
CA TYR A 315 -2.68 2.39 -3.49
C TYR A 315 -1.19 2.08 -3.45
N THR A 316 -0.40 2.88 -4.13
CA THR A 316 1.06 2.90 -4.09
C THR A 316 1.56 4.34 -4.08
N VAL A 317 2.79 4.57 -3.64
CA VAL A 317 3.44 5.88 -3.69
C VAL A 317 4.79 5.74 -4.36
N PRO A 318 4.85 5.77 -5.70
CA PRO A 318 6.08 5.60 -6.45
C PRO A 318 7.10 6.70 -6.14
N ALA A 319 6.63 7.92 -5.88
CA ALA A 319 7.50 9.06 -5.60
C ALA A 319 7.12 9.77 -4.30
N LEU A 320 7.41 9.14 -3.16
CA LEU A 320 7.19 9.74 -1.84
C LEU A 320 8.11 10.97 -1.62
N ARG A 321 9.29 10.95 -2.20
CA ARG A 321 10.20 12.07 -2.30
C ARG A 321 10.62 12.20 -3.75
N ALA A 322 10.34 13.34 -4.35
CA ALA A 322 10.72 13.65 -5.70
C ALA A 322 11.12 15.12 -5.85
N ASP A 323 11.87 15.40 -6.88
CA ASP A 323 12.09 16.75 -7.39
C ASP A 323 11.28 16.92 -8.69
N ALA A 324 10.63 18.06 -8.86
CA ALA A 324 9.84 18.37 -10.03
C ALA A 324 10.39 19.59 -10.75
N SER A 325 10.45 19.52 -12.08
CA SER A 325 10.86 20.63 -12.95
C SER A 325 9.92 20.74 -14.14
N GLY A 326 9.71 21.95 -14.64
CA GLY A 326 8.86 22.22 -15.78
C GLY A 326 8.00 23.46 -15.61
N THR A 327 6.81 23.46 -16.19
CA THR A 327 5.93 24.64 -16.22
C THR A 327 4.47 24.27 -15.95
N ILE A 328 3.76 25.19 -15.30
CA ILE A 328 2.30 25.21 -15.24
C ILE A 328 1.85 26.54 -15.80
N CYS A 329 1.16 26.53 -16.93
CA CYS A 329 0.69 27.71 -17.62
C CYS A 329 -0.82 27.84 -17.48
N ILE A 330 -1.33 29.02 -17.19
CA ILE A 330 -2.73 29.36 -17.25
C ILE A 330 -2.89 30.42 -18.36
N ALA A 331 -3.56 30.04 -19.45
CA ALA A 331 -3.55 30.81 -20.68
C ALA A 331 -2.10 31.06 -21.16
N GLN A 332 -1.62 32.33 -21.11
CA GLN A 332 -0.29 32.73 -21.53
C GLN A 332 0.65 33.00 -20.34
N SER A 333 0.19 32.87 -19.11
CA SER A 333 1.00 33.09 -17.90
C SER A 333 1.52 31.78 -17.39
N CYS A 334 2.83 31.61 -17.38
CA CYS A 334 3.49 30.38 -16.97
C CYS A 334 4.27 30.57 -15.66
N GLU A 335 4.09 29.61 -14.76
CA GLU A 335 4.91 29.42 -13.58
C GLU A 335 5.98 28.38 -13.88
N HIS A 336 7.22 28.69 -13.51
CA HIS A 336 8.35 27.79 -13.70
C HIS A 336 8.72 27.11 -12.37
N PHE A 337 8.92 25.81 -12.44
CA PHE A 337 9.41 24.99 -11.35
C PHE A 337 10.78 24.42 -11.74
N ASP A 338 11.76 24.49 -10.86
CA ASP A 338 13.12 24.02 -11.13
C ASP A 338 13.65 23.28 -9.91
N GLY A 339 13.65 21.93 -9.98
CA GLY A 339 14.11 21.06 -8.89
C GLY A 339 13.35 21.26 -7.58
N VAL A 340 12.08 21.64 -7.66
CA VAL A 340 11.24 21.89 -6.48
C VAL A 340 10.67 20.58 -5.90
N GLN A 341 10.08 20.65 -4.71
CA GLN A 341 9.44 19.50 -4.09
C GLN A 341 8.28 18.99 -4.95
N GLY A 342 8.33 17.70 -5.28
CA GLY A 342 7.29 16.95 -5.94
C GLY A 342 6.91 15.69 -5.16
N TYR A 343 5.74 15.12 -5.50
CA TYR A 343 5.18 13.90 -4.95
C TYR A 343 4.29 13.24 -5.98
N HIS A 344 4.19 11.91 -5.91
CA HIS A 344 3.29 11.14 -6.75
C HIS A 344 2.76 9.91 -5.99
N ASP A 345 1.45 9.71 -6.06
CA ASP A 345 0.78 8.46 -5.68
C ASP A 345 -0.17 7.97 -6.76
N HIS A 346 -0.52 6.70 -6.67
CA HIS A 346 -1.45 6.02 -7.54
C HIS A 346 -2.44 5.20 -6.71
N ASN A 347 -3.72 5.35 -7.01
CA ASN A 347 -4.81 4.74 -6.26
C ASN A 347 -5.80 4.08 -7.21
N TRP A 348 -6.33 2.93 -6.81
CA TRP A 348 -7.31 2.18 -7.62
C TRP A 348 -8.32 1.45 -6.76
N GLY A 349 -9.48 1.13 -7.32
CA GLY A 349 -10.47 0.28 -6.67
C GLY A 349 -11.90 0.76 -6.74
N ILE A 350 -12.70 0.21 -5.83
CA ILE A 350 -14.09 0.57 -5.59
C ILE A 350 -14.15 1.61 -4.48
N TRP A 351 -14.56 2.84 -4.80
CA TRP A 351 -14.49 3.97 -3.87
C TRP A 351 -15.85 4.38 -3.31
N ARG A 352 -16.89 3.57 -3.49
CA ARG A 352 -18.20 3.83 -2.91
C ARG A 352 -18.17 3.74 -1.39
N GLY A 353 -18.44 4.82 -0.69
CA GLY A 353 -18.46 4.89 0.78
C GLY A 353 -17.10 4.82 1.45
N VAL A 354 -16.01 4.83 0.70
CA VAL A 354 -14.63 4.85 1.22
C VAL A 354 -14.27 6.28 1.58
N THR A 355 -13.62 6.45 2.74
CA THR A 355 -12.95 7.68 3.14
C THR A 355 -11.50 7.38 3.48
N TRP A 356 -10.66 8.40 3.54
CA TRP A 356 -9.28 8.22 3.93
C TRP A 356 -8.75 9.40 4.73
N GLU A 357 -7.73 9.12 5.48
CA GLU A 357 -6.80 10.10 6.03
C GLU A 357 -5.45 9.84 5.37
N TRP A 358 -4.90 10.85 4.75
CA TRP A 358 -3.70 10.71 3.94
C TRP A 358 -2.80 11.92 4.09
N GLY A 359 -1.51 11.73 3.98
CA GLY A 359 -0.61 12.86 3.92
C GLY A 359 0.84 12.48 3.72
N ALA A 360 1.53 13.33 2.97
CA ALA A 360 2.95 13.22 2.71
C ALA A 360 3.65 14.56 2.98
N ALA A 361 4.88 14.49 3.50
CA ALA A 361 5.69 15.67 3.75
C ALA A 361 7.18 15.39 3.55
N ARG A 362 7.91 16.40 3.04
CA ARG A 362 9.37 16.40 2.96
C ARG A 362 9.94 17.19 4.14
N LEU A 363 10.62 16.50 5.05
CA LEU A 363 11.07 17.02 6.34
C LEU A 363 12.60 17.06 6.40
N GLY A 364 13.20 17.97 5.64
CA GLY A 364 14.66 18.03 5.51
C GLY A 364 15.22 16.76 4.85
N SER A 365 15.99 15.95 5.62
CA SER A 365 16.54 14.66 5.15
C SER A 365 15.52 13.54 5.09
N TYR A 366 14.35 13.68 5.73
CA TYR A 366 13.30 12.68 5.76
C TYR A 366 12.18 12.98 4.76
N ALA A 367 11.46 11.92 4.38
CA ALA A 367 10.12 12.03 3.83
C ALA A 367 9.21 11.08 4.60
N ILE A 368 7.98 11.54 4.84
CA ILE A 368 6.95 10.75 5.53
C ILE A 368 5.75 10.55 4.63
N LEU A 369 5.10 9.42 4.84
CA LEU A 369 3.75 9.13 4.40
C LEU A 369 2.95 8.66 5.60
N TYR A 370 1.80 9.25 5.86
CA TYR A 370 0.83 8.63 6.76
C TYR A 370 -0.45 8.33 6.01
N GLY A 371 -1.14 7.28 6.42
CA GLY A 371 -2.38 6.93 5.76
C GLY A 371 -3.24 5.98 6.57
N ARG A 372 -4.53 6.08 6.33
CA ARG A 372 -5.55 5.13 6.73
C ARG A 372 -6.70 5.21 5.73
N VAL A 373 -6.98 4.10 5.06
CA VAL A 373 -8.17 3.96 4.23
C VAL A 373 -9.26 3.32 5.08
N GLN A 374 -10.41 3.96 5.14
CA GLN A 374 -11.59 3.48 5.87
C GLN A 374 -12.60 2.97 4.84
N PRO A 375 -12.77 1.64 4.73
CA PRO A 375 -13.81 1.07 3.90
C PRO A 375 -15.20 1.44 4.45
N PRO A 376 -16.28 1.21 3.69
CA PRO A 376 -17.63 1.34 4.21
C PRO A 376 -17.85 0.53 5.49
N ASP A 377 -18.70 1.02 6.41
CA ASP A 377 -18.97 0.38 7.72
C ASP A 377 -19.38 -1.10 7.64
N SER A 378 -19.89 -1.54 6.49
CA SER A 378 -20.25 -2.94 6.22
C SER A 378 -19.04 -3.87 6.02
N ILE A 379 -17.83 -3.33 5.93
CA ILE A 379 -16.61 -4.09 5.61
C ILE A 379 -15.63 -4.02 6.78
N GLN A 380 -15.20 -5.18 7.26
CA GLN A 380 -14.21 -5.34 8.32
C GLN A 380 -13.04 -6.20 7.81
N PRO A 381 -11.78 -5.95 8.23
CA PRO A 381 -11.33 -4.87 9.12
C PRO A 381 -11.02 -3.57 8.39
N SER A 382 -11.11 -2.44 9.09
CA SER A 382 -10.55 -1.16 8.60
C SER A 382 -9.02 -1.23 8.57
N SER A 383 -8.38 -0.48 7.66
CA SER A 383 -6.92 -0.41 7.65
C SER A 383 -6.39 0.33 8.88
N ALA A 384 -5.27 -0.13 9.42
CA ALA A 384 -4.62 0.55 10.53
C ALA A 384 -3.97 1.86 10.05
N LEU A 385 -4.05 2.92 10.87
CA LEU A 385 -3.28 4.12 10.66
C LEU A 385 -1.78 3.80 10.71
N PHE A 386 -1.02 4.30 9.76
CA PHE A 386 0.43 4.13 9.73
C PHE A 386 1.14 5.46 9.47
N VAL A 387 2.38 5.55 9.91
CA VAL A 387 3.35 6.58 9.52
C VAL A 387 4.61 5.87 9.02
N TYR A 388 4.84 5.96 7.73
CA TYR A 388 5.98 5.40 7.03
C TYR A 388 7.05 6.47 6.87
N LEU A 389 8.29 6.16 7.21
CA LEU A 389 9.41 7.09 7.22
C LEU A 389 10.56 6.57 6.38
N VAL A 390 11.05 7.40 5.47
CA VAL A 390 12.26 7.17 4.67
C VAL A 390 13.25 8.32 4.83
N ASP A 391 14.51 8.04 4.55
CA ASP A 391 15.57 9.04 4.38
C ASP A 391 16.44 8.71 3.15
N SER A 392 17.57 9.37 2.98
CA SER A 392 18.48 9.14 1.84
C SER A 392 19.07 7.72 1.79
N LEU A 393 19.05 6.99 2.93
CA LEU A 393 19.51 5.61 3.02
C LEU A 393 18.38 4.57 2.78
N GLY A 394 17.18 5.03 2.46
CA GLY A 394 16.00 4.21 2.20
C GLY A 394 15.05 4.14 3.39
N PHE A 395 14.31 3.04 3.51
CA PHE A 395 13.34 2.81 4.59
C PHE A 395 13.97 2.96 5.97
N ARG A 396 13.31 3.74 6.83
CA ARG A 396 13.77 4.00 8.19
C ARG A 396 12.96 3.23 9.22
N THR A 397 11.64 3.38 9.20
CA THR A 397 10.73 2.75 10.16
C THR A 397 9.28 2.93 9.73
N LEU A 398 8.41 2.12 10.31
CA LEU A 398 6.96 2.22 10.22
C LEU A 398 6.38 2.30 11.63
N PHE A 399 5.70 3.40 11.94
CA PHE A 399 4.93 3.57 13.17
C PHE A 399 3.45 3.27 12.92
N ARG A 400 2.69 2.96 13.98
CA ARG A 400 1.27 2.67 13.94
C ARG A 400 0.52 3.47 15.02
N PRO A 401 0.36 4.79 14.84
CA PRO A 401 -0.44 5.60 15.73
C PRO A 401 -1.86 5.05 15.83
N GLN A 402 -2.48 5.15 16.99
CA GLN A 402 -3.87 4.70 17.16
C GLN A 402 -4.86 5.66 16.50
N ARG A 403 -4.55 6.96 16.48
CA ARG A 403 -5.43 8.02 15.97
C ARG A 403 -4.65 9.25 15.52
N ILE A 404 -5.35 10.11 14.82
CA ILE A 404 -4.95 11.50 14.55
C ILE A 404 -5.76 12.39 15.48
N ASP A 405 -5.11 13.18 16.32
CA ASP A 405 -5.76 14.17 17.17
C ASP A 405 -5.89 15.48 16.39
N TYR A 406 -7.09 15.78 15.93
CA TYR A 406 -7.41 16.97 15.15
C TYR A 406 -7.88 18.12 16.03
N ASP A 407 -7.49 19.34 15.65
CA ASP A 407 -8.00 20.59 16.18
C ASP A 407 -8.71 21.36 15.03
N ASP A 408 -10.01 21.17 14.93
CA ASP A 408 -10.85 21.63 13.83
C ASP A 408 -11.33 23.09 14.02
N ARG A 409 -10.42 24.00 14.40
CA ARG A 409 -10.74 25.42 14.63
C ARG A 409 -10.76 26.30 13.38
N ARG A 410 -10.24 25.81 12.26
CA ARG A 410 -10.28 26.52 10.99
C ARG A 410 -11.66 26.33 10.36
N VAL A 411 -12.18 27.40 9.75
CA VAL A 411 -13.44 27.34 8.98
C VAL A 411 -13.12 27.67 7.53
N ILE A 412 -13.63 26.85 6.63
CA ILE A 412 -13.61 27.09 5.17
C ILE A 412 -15.06 27.08 4.64
N GLU A 413 -15.27 27.72 3.51
CA GLU A 413 -16.54 27.65 2.78
C GLU A 413 -16.43 26.60 1.67
N VAL A 414 -17.42 25.69 1.62
CA VAL A 414 -17.55 24.69 0.56
C VAL A 414 -18.99 24.73 0.07
N ASP A 415 -19.20 25.14 -1.18
CA ASP A 415 -20.51 25.24 -1.82
C ASP A 415 -21.56 25.97 -0.95
N GLY A 416 -21.16 27.10 -0.35
CA GLY A 416 -21.98 27.93 0.52
C GLY A 416 -22.18 27.41 1.95
N HIS A 417 -21.49 26.34 2.33
CA HIS A 417 -21.53 25.78 3.68
C HIS A 417 -20.22 26.07 4.43
N ALA A 418 -20.33 26.55 5.66
CA ALA A 418 -19.19 26.73 6.56
C ALA A 418 -18.80 25.39 7.18
N ILE A 419 -17.60 24.88 6.87
CA ILE A 419 -17.09 23.60 7.31
C ILE A 419 -15.91 23.80 8.25
N HIS A 420 -15.97 23.18 9.43
CA HIS A 420 -14.85 23.13 10.36
C HIS A 420 -13.82 22.11 9.88
N VAL A 421 -12.58 22.54 9.74
CA VAL A 421 -11.47 21.73 9.27
C VAL A 421 -10.25 21.88 10.20
N PRO A 422 -9.27 20.97 10.15
CA PRO A 422 -8.10 21.05 10.98
C PRO A 422 -7.35 22.38 10.80
N ALA A 423 -7.04 23.04 11.90
CA ALA A 423 -5.98 24.04 11.98
C ALA A 423 -4.66 23.38 12.39
N HIS A 424 -4.76 22.28 13.15
CA HIS A 424 -3.64 21.52 13.65
C HIS A 424 -4.02 20.03 13.75
N ALA A 425 -3.03 19.14 13.61
CA ALA A 425 -3.19 17.71 13.85
C ALA A 425 -1.94 17.12 14.47
N VAL A 426 -2.09 16.10 15.32
CA VAL A 426 -0.98 15.43 15.97
C VAL A 426 -1.15 13.92 15.89
N MET A 427 -0.05 13.23 15.59
CA MET A 427 0.06 11.78 15.69
C MET A 427 1.21 11.42 16.61
N THR A 428 0.99 10.46 17.51
CA THR A 428 2.03 9.93 18.40
C THR A 428 2.01 8.43 18.43
N ASP A 429 3.20 7.83 18.55
CA ASP A 429 3.36 6.38 18.72
C ASP A 429 4.59 6.08 19.57
N VAL A 430 4.53 4.95 20.31
CA VAL A 430 5.63 4.44 21.13
C VAL A 430 5.74 2.94 20.92
N ARG A 431 6.90 2.48 20.43
CA ARG A 431 7.18 1.08 20.15
C ARG A 431 8.52 0.67 20.78
N GLY A 432 8.49 0.25 22.04
CA GLY A 432 9.71 -0.01 22.79
C GLY A 432 10.53 1.28 23.00
N ALA A 433 11.75 1.33 22.46
CA ALA A 433 12.61 2.51 22.50
C ALA A 433 12.34 3.52 21.38
N ASP A 434 11.57 3.15 20.38
CA ASP A 434 11.23 4.01 19.26
C ASP A 434 9.99 4.84 19.59
N THR A 435 10.04 6.12 19.26
CA THR A 435 8.98 7.09 19.54
C THR A 435 8.74 7.97 18.34
N LEU A 436 7.48 8.32 18.12
CA LEU A 436 7.03 9.27 17.09
C LEU A 436 6.21 10.38 17.74
N ARG A 437 6.47 11.60 17.33
CA ARG A 437 5.55 12.71 17.37
C ARG A 437 5.61 13.46 16.04
N LEU A 438 4.48 13.52 15.36
CA LEU A 438 4.29 14.24 14.10
C LEU A 438 3.23 15.32 14.35
N ASP A 439 3.64 16.58 14.30
CA ASP A 439 2.79 17.76 14.42
C ASP A 439 2.55 18.35 13.03
N LEU A 440 1.29 18.58 12.67
CA LEU A 440 0.88 19.22 11.44
C LEU A 440 0.23 20.57 11.75
N THR A 441 0.73 21.64 11.15
CA THR A 441 0.12 22.97 11.21
C THR A 441 -0.41 23.31 9.83
N ILE A 442 -1.72 23.49 9.70
CA ILE A 442 -2.39 23.69 8.41
C ILE A 442 -2.34 25.16 8.02
N GLU A 443 -1.72 25.47 6.89
CA GLU A 443 -1.57 26.81 6.33
C GLU A 443 -2.74 27.16 5.40
N ALA A 444 -3.12 26.21 4.53
CA ALA A 444 -4.21 26.35 3.58
C ALA A 444 -5.09 25.08 3.57
N ALA A 445 -6.38 25.23 3.38
CA ALA A 445 -7.31 24.12 3.26
C ALA A 445 -8.40 24.47 2.22
N THR A 446 -8.78 23.47 1.44
CA THR A 446 -9.86 23.54 0.46
C THR A 446 -10.72 22.30 0.56
N GLY A 447 -12.01 22.43 0.28
CA GLY A 447 -12.97 21.34 0.37
C GLY A 447 -13.71 21.10 -0.95
N THR A 448 -14.21 19.89 -1.09
CA THR A 448 -15.10 19.49 -2.18
C THR A 448 -16.25 18.69 -1.59
N ASP A 449 -17.49 19.07 -1.90
CA ASP A 449 -18.67 18.27 -1.56
C ASP A 449 -18.73 17.05 -2.49
N THR A 450 -18.60 15.86 -1.92
CA THR A 450 -18.60 14.60 -2.68
C THR A 450 -19.98 14.08 -2.99
N ARG A 451 -21.05 14.66 -2.42
CA ARG A 451 -22.43 14.22 -2.62
C ARG A 451 -22.90 14.41 -4.07
N GLY A 452 -22.56 15.55 -4.67
CA GLY A 452 -22.90 15.84 -6.07
C GLY A 452 -22.30 14.82 -7.04
N GLN A 453 -21.02 14.54 -6.91
CA GLN A 453 -20.31 13.57 -7.74
C GLN A 453 -20.89 12.15 -7.61
N ARG A 454 -21.36 11.76 -6.42
CA ARG A 454 -22.01 10.46 -6.18
C ARG A 454 -23.39 10.39 -6.80
N ALA A 455 -24.18 11.44 -6.67
CA ALA A 455 -25.50 11.51 -7.29
C ALA A 455 -25.43 11.43 -8.82
N GLU A 456 -24.45 12.07 -9.44
CA GLU A 456 -24.19 11.98 -10.89
C GLU A 456 -23.80 10.56 -11.34
N ARG A 457 -23.18 9.79 -10.46
CA ARG A 457 -22.81 8.38 -10.70
C ARG A 457 -23.92 7.39 -10.35
N GLY A 458 -25.15 7.87 -10.03
CA GLY A 458 -26.31 7.03 -9.74
C GLY A 458 -26.44 6.58 -8.28
N ASP A 459 -25.59 7.03 -7.37
CA ASP A 459 -25.63 6.72 -5.93
C ASP A 459 -26.24 7.86 -5.10
N ALA A 460 -27.41 8.32 -5.47
CA ALA A 460 -28.11 9.42 -4.79
C ALA A 460 -28.49 9.07 -3.33
N GLU A 461 -28.80 7.82 -3.04
CA GLU A 461 -29.13 7.37 -1.68
C GLU A 461 -27.91 7.28 -0.79
N GLY A 462 -26.81 6.71 -1.29
CA GLY A 462 -25.52 6.70 -0.59
C GLY A 462 -24.97 8.09 -0.34
N ALA A 463 -25.15 9.02 -1.30
CA ALA A 463 -24.77 10.42 -1.13
C ALA A 463 -25.48 11.10 0.06
N ARG A 464 -26.75 10.76 0.32
CA ARG A 464 -27.54 11.33 1.45
C ARG A 464 -27.15 10.75 2.81
N ARG A 465 -26.52 9.58 2.84
CA ARG A 465 -26.14 8.84 4.08
C ARG A 465 -24.71 9.08 4.50
N LEU A 466 -23.93 9.89 3.76
CA LEU A 466 -22.54 10.17 4.12
C LEU A 466 -22.46 10.94 5.44
N THR A 467 -21.74 10.37 6.39
CA THR A 467 -21.43 11.05 7.67
C THR A 467 -20.38 12.13 7.50
N HIS A 468 -19.47 11.96 6.51
CA HIS A 468 -18.38 12.89 6.20
C HIS A 468 -18.37 13.19 4.69
N PRO A 469 -19.26 14.08 4.20
CA PRO A 469 -19.42 14.32 2.78
C PRO A 469 -18.37 15.24 2.16
N TYR A 470 -17.59 15.94 2.98
CA TYR A 470 -16.63 16.92 2.48
C TYR A 470 -15.23 16.35 2.47
N PHE A 471 -14.66 16.20 1.28
CA PHE A 471 -13.25 15.88 1.09
C PHE A 471 -12.42 17.14 1.26
N ILE A 472 -11.47 17.14 2.17
CA ILE A 472 -10.63 18.27 2.53
C ILE A 472 -9.20 18.01 2.14
N GLN A 473 -8.65 18.86 1.28
CA GLN A 473 -7.24 18.90 0.92
C GLN A 473 -6.56 20.08 1.63
N MET A 474 -5.41 19.82 2.23
CA MET A 474 -4.69 20.76 3.06
C MET A 474 -3.23 20.83 2.66
N LYS A 475 -2.66 22.03 2.74
CA LYS A 475 -1.22 22.28 2.72
C LYS A 475 -0.78 22.81 4.07
N GLY A 476 0.36 22.39 4.55
CA GLY A 476 0.85 22.88 5.83
C GLY A 476 2.30 22.52 6.11
N LEU A 477 2.70 22.87 7.31
CA LEU A 477 4.00 22.54 7.86
C LEU A 477 3.89 21.27 8.70
N ALA A 478 4.75 20.31 8.46
CA ALA A 478 4.88 19.12 9.29
C ALA A 478 6.19 19.17 10.08
N ARG A 479 6.13 18.82 11.36
CA ARG A 479 7.29 18.72 12.25
C ARG A 479 7.36 17.32 12.84
N LEU A 480 8.48 16.66 12.59
CA LEU A 480 8.80 15.33 13.09
C LEU A 480 9.72 15.44 14.30
N SER A 481 9.41 14.71 15.36
CA SER A 481 10.32 14.51 16.50
C SER A 481 10.16 13.08 17.04
N GLY A 482 11.22 12.53 17.64
CA GLY A 482 11.20 11.20 18.23
C GLY A 482 12.53 10.45 18.11
N ARG A 483 12.43 9.13 18.11
CA ARG A 483 13.59 8.21 17.97
C ARG A 483 13.20 7.01 17.12
N ALA A 484 14.14 6.50 16.33
CA ALA A 484 13.97 5.23 15.64
C ALA A 484 15.32 4.53 15.43
N GLY A 485 15.40 3.23 15.73
CA GLY A 485 16.61 2.44 15.58
C GLY A 485 17.82 3.04 16.30
N GLY A 486 17.62 3.54 17.52
CA GLY A 486 18.64 4.17 18.34
C GLY A 486 19.01 5.62 17.98
N GLY A 487 18.56 6.13 16.80
CA GLY A 487 18.84 7.50 16.37
C GLY A 487 17.71 8.48 16.71
N VAL A 488 18.05 9.77 16.80
CA VAL A 488 17.06 10.85 16.96
C VAL A 488 16.39 11.13 15.62
N LEU A 489 15.07 11.31 15.66
CA LEU A 489 14.26 11.82 14.55
C LEU A 489 13.98 13.31 14.80
N SER A 490 14.32 14.16 13.85
CA SER A 490 14.00 15.59 13.89
C SER A 490 13.99 16.13 12.48
N GLY A 491 12.91 16.78 12.09
CA GLY A 491 12.75 17.39 10.78
C GLY A 491 11.52 18.27 10.70
N GLU A 492 11.55 19.24 9.80
CA GLU A 492 10.45 20.13 9.52
C GLU A 492 10.39 20.41 8.03
N GLY A 493 9.18 20.57 7.50
CA GLY A 493 8.99 20.91 6.09
C GLY A 493 7.55 20.93 5.65
N THR A 494 7.35 21.20 4.38
CA THR A 494 6.03 21.32 3.76
C THR A 494 5.44 19.94 3.46
N GLY A 495 4.13 19.81 3.69
CA GLY A 495 3.36 18.62 3.34
C GLY A 495 1.97 18.96 2.81
N PHE A 496 1.37 17.95 2.19
CA PHE A 496 -0.02 17.94 1.74
C PHE A 496 -0.76 16.84 2.47
N PHE A 497 -1.97 17.14 2.93
CA PHE A 497 -2.74 16.28 3.80
C PHE A 497 -4.19 16.24 3.35
N GLU A 498 -4.85 15.12 3.59
CA GLU A 498 -6.22 14.88 3.18
C GLU A 498 -7.01 14.24 4.31
N THR A 499 -8.27 14.61 4.42
CA THR A 499 -9.23 14.03 5.36
C THR A 499 -10.66 14.28 4.87
N TYR A 500 -11.63 13.74 5.60
CA TYR A 500 -13.04 13.96 5.34
C TYR A 500 -13.73 14.63 6.54
N ARG A 501 -14.76 15.45 6.28
CA ARG A 501 -15.57 16.12 7.28
C ARG A 501 -17.06 16.03 6.94
#